data_dc293391e76d48490aea613729c4d72d
#
_entry.id   dc293391e76d48490aea613729c4d72d
#
_cell.length_a   1.000
_cell.length_b   1.000
_cell.length_c   1.000
_cell.angle_alpha   90.00
_cell.angle_beta   90.00
_cell.angle_gamma   90.00
#
_symmetry.space_group_name_H-M   'P 1'
#
loop_
_entity.id
_entity.type
_entity.pdbx_description
1 polymer ?
#
loop_
_entity_poly.entity_id
_entity_poly.type
_entity_poly.pdbx_seq_one_letter_code
_entity_poly.pdbx_strand_id
1 'polypeptide(L)'
;MSEFLDSPSNIAAFRTALLAWYGANKRSLAWRDSDDPYHVWISEIMLQQTRVDQMDNYFTRFIERFPALEDLAAAQEADVLKVWEGLGYYARARNMHKAAQLIVAEHGGRVPNTYEGLIALPGIGEYTAAAVSSIAFDRDHAVLDGNVVRVLCRLLRIEEDPRRAATKTQLISASQRLLQPGRAGDFNQGMMELGARVCTPQKPHCHTCPVGALCRAKAELDDPTSLPFKAPKKEKPHYPVAAGLTWKGDQVLIAQRPRDGMLGGLWEFPGGKREEGESLQECLRREIREELDFEIEVGEVLCSVDHAYSHFSITLYALSARYKGGEPKAIGCADWRWVYPEELDDFAFPRSDRKVIEFVRQRGWQLALF
;
A
#
# COMPACT_ATOMS: atom_id res chain seq x y z
N MET A 1 1.61 -33.54 -5.29
CA MET A 1 2.76 -32.62 -5.57
C MET A 1 3.25 -33.00 -6.95
N SER A 2 3.75 -32.04 -7.73
CA SER A 2 4.16 -32.35 -9.10
C SER A 2 5.47 -33.16 -9.09
N GLU A 3 5.62 -34.13 -9.99
CA GLU A 3 6.85 -34.89 -10.25
C GLU A 3 8.09 -34.01 -10.36
N PHE A 4 7.91 -32.75 -10.75
CA PHE A 4 8.96 -31.74 -10.82
C PHE A 4 9.66 -31.51 -9.49
N LEU A 5 8.91 -31.33 -8.40
CA LEU A 5 9.47 -31.09 -7.06
C LEU A 5 10.08 -32.35 -6.43
N ASP A 6 9.75 -33.54 -6.96
CA ASP A 6 10.29 -34.80 -6.49
C ASP A 6 11.64 -35.13 -7.16
N SER A 7 12.05 -34.35 -8.16
CA SER A 7 13.34 -34.45 -8.85
C SER A 7 14.40 -33.49 -8.28
N PRO A 8 15.40 -33.96 -7.54
CA PRO A 8 16.48 -33.12 -7.04
C PRO A 8 17.23 -32.39 -8.16
N SER A 9 17.37 -33.01 -9.33
CA SER A 9 18.05 -32.43 -10.48
C SER A 9 17.29 -31.23 -11.05
N ASN A 10 15.94 -31.29 -11.12
CA ASN A 10 15.10 -30.17 -11.56
C ASN A 10 15.19 -29.00 -10.59
N ILE A 11 15.17 -29.27 -9.28
CA ILE A 11 15.32 -28.25 -8.24
C ILE A 11 16.70 -27.57 -8.36
N ALA A 12 17.76 -28.35 -8.50
CA ALA A 12 19.12 -27.81 -8.66
C ALA A 12 19.26 -26.97 -9.94
N ALA A 13 18.73 -27.46 -11.07
CA ALA A 13 18.73 -26.73 -12.34
C ALA A 13 17.94 -25.41 -12.23
N PHE A 14 16.76 -25.43 -11.57
CA PHE A 14 15.96 -24.24 -11.33
C PHE A 14 16.72 -23.18 -10.49
N ARG A 15 17.30 -23.60 -9.37
CA ARG A 15 18.08 -22.72 -8.47
C ARG A 15 19.26 -22.08 -9.20
N THR A 16 20.02 -22.87 -9.93
CA THR A 16 21.20 -22.41 -10.69
C THR A 16 20.78 -21.38 -11.74
N ALA A 17 19.76 -21.69 -12.55
CA ALA A 17 19.30 -20.81 -13.63
C ALA A 17 18.71 -19.49 -13.08
N LEU A 18 17.91 -19.57 -12.01
CA LEU A 18 17.30 -18.39 -11.39
C LEU A 18 18.37 -17.46 -10.79
N LEU A 19 19.29 -18.00 -9.99
CA LEU A 19 20.31 -17.22 -9.30
C LEU A 19 21.32 -16.61 -10.26
N ALA A 20 21.73 -17.33 -11.30
CA ALA A 20 22.60 -16.80 -12.35
C ALA A 20 21.92 -15.64 -13.09
N TRP A 21 20.66 -15.83 -13.47
CA TRP A 21 19.88 -14.77 -14.12
C TRP A 21 19.68 -13.55 -13.21
N TYR A 22 19.32 -13.76 -11.94
CA TYR A 22 19.11 -12.68 -10.99
C TYR A 22 20.38 -11.87 -10.78
N GLY A 23 21.52 -12.51 -10.58
CA GLY A 23 22.83 -11.83 -10.44
C GLY A 23 23.18 -10.93 -11.63
N ALA A 24 22.82 -11.35 -12.85
CA ALA A 24 23.10 -10.59 -14.07
C ALA A 24 22.05 -9.53 -14.42
N ASN A 25 20.82 -9.63 -13.89
CA ASN A 25 19.67 -8.82 -14.35
C ASN A 25 18.94 -8.06 -13.25
N LYS A 26 19.33 -8.19 -11.98
CA LYS A 26 18.66 -7.46 -10.88
C LYS A 26 18.71 -5.96 -11.12
N ARG A 27 17.58 -5.28 -10.88
CA ARG A 27 17.52 -3.81 -10.92
C ARG A 27 18.31 -3.24 -9.75
N SER A 28 19.06 -2.16 -9.99
CA SER A 28 19.53 -1.29 -8.91
C SER A 28 18.32 -0.51 -8.37
N LEU A 29 18.10 -0.60 -7.09
CA LEU A 29 16.99 0.05 -6.38
C LEU A 29 17.56 0.54 -5.04
N ALA A 30 17.23 1.77 -4.64
CA ALA A 30 17.80 2.42 -3.47
C ALA A 30 17.78 1.56 -2.19
N TRP A 31 16.76 0.72 -2.03
CA TRP A 31 16.62 -0.19 -0.88
C TRP A 31 17.32 -1.55 -1.04
N ARG A 32 17.79 -1.91 -2.25
CA ARG A 32 18.55 -3.15 -2.49
C ARG A 32 20.04 -2.99 -2.31
N ASP A 33 20.52 -1.75 -2.38
CA ASP A 33 21.93 -1.41 -2.24
C ASP A 33 22.32 -1.20 -0.74
N SER A 34 21.39 -1.48 0.17
CA SER A 34 21.58 -1.38 1.62
C SER A 34 21.42 -2.74 2.29
N ASP A 35 22.40 -3.12 3.11
CA ASP A 35 22.35 -4.31 3.97
C ASP A 35 21.69 -4.02 5.34
N ASP A 36 21.18 -2.80 5.55
CA ASP A 36 20.54 -2.40 6.79
C ASP A 36 19.15 -3.05 6.92
N PRO A 37 18.90 -3.88 7.95
CA PRO A 37 17.61 -4.50 8.18
C PRO A 37 16.45 -3.51 8.33
N TYR A 38 16.71 -2.30 8.82
CA TYR A 38 15.72 -1.24 8.89
C TYR A 38 15.27 -0.81 7.48
N HIS A 39 16.20 -0.58 6.56
CA HIS A 39 15.92 -0.22 5.17
C HIS A 39 15.16 -1.32 4.44
N VAL A 40 15.55 -2.58 4.63
CA VAL A 40 14.85 -3.74 4.06
C VAL A 40 13.41 -3.81 4.58
N TRP A 41 13.21 -3.67 5.89
CA TRP A 41 11.88 -3.70 6.49
C TRP A 41 10.99 -2.56 5.97
N ILE A 42 11.48 -1.31 5.97
CA ILE A 42 10.73 -0.15 5.46
C ILE A 42 10.34 -0.39 4.00
N SER A 43 11.26 -0.83 3.16
CA SER A 43 11.00 -1.08 1.75
C SER A 43 9.93 -2.15 1.54
N GLU A 44 9.97 -3.25 2.29
CA GLU A 44 8.99 -4.33 2.18
C GLU A 44 7.58 -3.90 2.62
N ILE A 45 7.47 -3.04 3.64
CA ILE A 45 6.18 -2.44 4.01
C ILE A 45 5.68 -1.48 2.92
N MET A 46 6.56 -0.65 2.35
CA MET A 46 6.18 0.29 1.29
C MET A 46 5.76 -0.42 0.01
N LEU A 47 6.40 -1.53 -0.36
CA LEU A 47 6.11 -2.32 -1.56
C LEU A 47 4.76 -3.07 -1.49
N GLN A 48 4.17 -3.22 -0.30
CA GLN A 48 2.84 -3.80 -0.20
C GLN A 48 1.83 -2.97 -1.01
N GLN A 49 1.30 -3.55 -2.09
CA GLN A 49 0.31 -2.91 -2.98
C GLN A 49 0.79 -1.60 -3.66
N THR A 50 2.09 -1.32 -3.65
CA THR A 50 2.69 -0.17 -4.33
C THR A 50 3.58 -0.67 -5.47
N ARG A 51 3.57 0.04 -6.61
CA ARG A 51 4.43 -0.30 -7.76
C ARG A 51 5.85 0.16 -7.49
N VAL A 52 6.81 -0.68 -7.86
CA VAL A 52 8.25 -0.41 -7.69
C VAL A 52 8.64 0.96 -8.30
N ASP A 53 8.16 1.26 -9.52
CA ASP A 53 8.50 2.50 -10.22
C ASP A 53 8.06 3.79 -9.51
N GLN A 54 7.10 3.68 -8.58
CA GLN A 54 6.60 4.81 -7.79
C GLN A 54 7.30 4.95 -6.43
N MET A 55 7.98 3.88 -5.99
CA MET A 55 8.44 3.78 -4.61
C MET A 55 9.76 4.51 -4.35
N ASP A 56 10.62 4.66 -5.37
CA ASP A 56 11.99 5.15 -5.20
C ASP A 56 12.04 6.52 -4.49
N ASN A 57 11.25 7.48 -4.97
CA ASN A 57 11.15 8.80 -4.37
C ASN A 57 10.55 8.78 -2.95
N TYR A 58 9.60 7.85 -2.69
CA TYR A 58 8.99 7.73 -1.36
C TYR A 58 9.97 7.14 -0.35
N PHE A 59 10.70 6.11 -0.75
CA PHE A 59 11.69 5.47 0.10
C PHE A 59 12.81 6.45 0.46
N THR A 60 13.41 7.13 -0.54
CA THR A 60 14.48 8.11 -0.32
C THR A 60 14.02 9.19 0.65
N ARG A 61 12.88 9.83 0.39
CA ARG A 61 12.33 10.88 1.27
C ARG A 61 12.03 10.38 2.69
N PHE A 62 11.58 9.12 2.82
CA PHE A 62 11.28 8.54 4.13
C PHE A 62 12.56 8.31 4.93
N ILE A 63 13.60 7.74 4.31
CA ILE A 63 14.90 7.51 4.98
C ILE A 63 15.63 8.82 5.26
N GLU A 64 15.52 9.83 4.40
CA GLU A 64 16.03 11.18 4.69
C GLU A 64 15.40 11.80 5.96
N ARG A 65 14.10 11.59 6.15
CA ARG A 65 13.35 12.12 7.31
C ARG A 65 13.55 11.28 8.57
N PHE A 66 13.68 9.97 8.42
CA PHE A 66 13.86 9.00 9.51
C PHE A 66 15.05 8.08 9.18
N PRO A 67 16.28 8.57 9.31
CA PRO A 67 17.47 7.83 8.89
C PRO A 67 17.77 6.60 9.76
N ALA A 68 17.31 6.59 11.01
CA ALA A 68 17.44 5.46 11.91
C ALA A 68 16.06 5.00 12.44
N LEU A 69 15.99 3.78 12.92
CA LEU A 69 14.79 3.20 13.51
C LEU A 69 14.33 4.02 14.73
N GLU A 70 15.26 4.53 15.51
CA GLU A 70 15.01 5.37 16.69
C GLU A 70 14.34 6.70 16.29
N ASP A 71 14.73 7.29 15.16
CA ASP A 71 14.13 8.53 14.67
C ASP A 71 12.65 8.28 14.27
N LEU A 72 12.36 7.13 13.63
CA LEU A 72 10.99 6.73 13.33
C LEU A 72 10.19 6.48 14.62
N ALA A 73 10.76 5.78 15.59
CA ALA A 73 10.09 5.46 16.86
C ALA A 73 9.77 6.70 17.69
N ALA A 74 10.65 7.71 17.69
CA ALA A 74 10.49 8.96 18.43
C ALA A 74 9.58 9.99 17.72
N ALA A 75 9.28 9.79 16.45
CA ALA A 75 8.48 10.73 15.66
C ALA A 75 7.03 10.84 16.17
N GLN A 76 6.37 11.96 15.85
CA GLN A 76 4.92 12.05 16.00
C GLN A 76 4.23 11.26 14.87
N GLU A 77 3.11 10.59 15.17
CA GLU A 77 2.35 9.83 14.15
C GLU A 77 1.96 10.71 12.95
N ALA A 78 1.64 11.99 13.20
CA ALA A 78 1.30 12.95 12.16
C ALA A 78 2.46 13.15 11.15
N ASP A 79 3.71 13.25 11.62
CA ASP A 79 4.88 13.38 10.77
C ASP A 79 5.10 12.14 9.91
N VAL A 80 4.91 10.94 10.49
CA VAL A 80 5.00 9.68 9.76
C VAL A 80 3.94 9.59 8.66
N LEU A 81 2.68 9.95 8.99
CA LEU A 81 1.58 9.98 8.01
C LEU A 81 1.84 11.03 6.93
N LYS A 82 2.44 12.16 7.27
CA LYS A 82 2.78 13.22 6.30
C LYS A 82 3.83 12.75 5.28
N VAL A 83 4.89 12.11 5.72
CA VAL A 83 5.92 11.56 4.81
C VAL A 83 5.36 10.41 3.97
N TRP A 84 4.39 9.65 4.50
CA TRP A 84 3.70 8.55 3.82
C TRP A 84 2.64 9.01 2.81
N GLU A 85 2.29 10.29 2.81
CA GLU A 85 1.21 10.83 1.99
C GLU A 85 1.35 10.46 0.51
N GLY A 86 0.26 9.93 -0.07
CA GLY A 86 0.22 9.48 -1.47
C GLY A 86 0.49 7.99 -1.69
N LEU A 87 1.11 7.27 -0.75
CA LEU A 87 1.32 5.81 -0.85
C LEU A 87 0.03 4.99 -0.62
N GLY A 88 -0.96 5.58 0.07
CA GLY A 88 -2.19 4.89 0.43
C GLY A 88 -2.01 3.81 1.51
N TYR A 89 -3.12 3.15 1.91
CA TYR A 89 -3.10 2.11 2.95
C TYR A 89 -2.37 2.57 4.23
N TYR A 90 -2.75 3.71 4.76
CA TYR A 90 -2.08 4.41 5.86
C TYR A 90 -1.97 3.60 7.17
N ALA A 91 -2.81 2.55 7.33
CA ALA A 91 -2.64 1.59 8.42
C ALA A 91 -1.24 0.94 8.42
N ARG A 92 -0.57 0.83 7.24
CA ARG A 92 0.81 0.34 7.15
C ARG A 92 1.77 1.29 7.86
N ALA A 93 1.65 2.59 7.60
CA ALA A 93 2.49 3.60 8.26
C ALA A 93 2.28 3.63 9.78
N ARG A 94 1.02 3.58 10.24
CA ARG A 94 0.71 3.54 11.67
C ARG A 94 1.25 2.27 12.35
N ASN A 95 1.05 1.11 11.73
CA ASN A 95 1.56 -0.15 12.26
C ASN A 95 3.09 -0.20 12.26
N MET A 96 3.72 0.31 11.20
CA MET A 96 5.18 0.43 11.10
C MET A 96 5.74 1.34 12.20
N HIS A 97 5.11 2.48 12.46
CA HIS A 97 5.47 3.38 13.56
C HIS A 97 5.35 2.69 14.93
N LYS A 98 4.22 2.01 15.19
CA LYS A 98 4.05 1.21 16.42
C LYS A 98 5.09 0.09 16.54
N ALA A 99 5.40 -0.58 15.42
CA ALA A 99 6.43 -1.62 15.42
C ALA A 99 7.82 -1.05 15.73
N ALA A 100 8.16 0.14 15.19
CA ALA A 100 9.41 0.82 15.50
C ALA A 100 9.52 1.12 17.01
N GLN A 101 8.45 1.63 17.63
CA GLN A 101 8.39 1.89 19.06
C GLN A 101 8.60 0.62 19.89
N LEU A 102 7.96 -0.50 19.50
CA LEU A 102 8.17 -1.79 20.16
C LEU A 102 9.59 -2.32 19.99
N ILE A 103 10.17 -2.21 18.79
CA ILE A 103 11.55 -2.64 18.54
C ILE A 103 12.53 -1.86 19.43
N VAL A 104 12.35 -0.56 19.60
CA VAL A 104 13.17 0.24 20.50
C VAL A 104 12.99 -0.21 21.96
N ALA A 105 11.73 -0.39 22.38
CA ALA A 105 11.41 -0.70 23.77
C ALA A 105 11.81 -2.13 24.19
N GLU A 106 11.60 -3.13 23.32
CA GLU A 106 11.68 -4.54 23.68
C GLU A 106 12.86 -5.27 23.03
N HIS A 107 13.43 -4.72 21.94
CA HIS A 107 14.54 -5.33 21.19
C HIS A 107 15.80 -4.45 21.13
N GLY A 108 15.89 -3.40 21.98
CA GLY A 108 17.06 -2.53 22.06
C GLY A 108 17.40 -1.82 20.75
N GLY A 109 16.39 -1.40 19.98
CA GLY A 109 16.55 -0.69 18.71
C GLY A 109 17.01 -1.57 17.54
N ARG A 110 16.98 -2.89 17.67
CA ARG A 110 17.45 -3.81 16.63
C ARG A 110 16.28 -4.59 16.03
N VAL A 111 16.11 -4.51 14.73
CA VAL A 111 15.11 -5.32 14.00
C VAL A 111 15.31 -6.80 14.33
N PRO A 112 14.29 -7.54 14.80
CA PRO A 112 14.40 -8.95 15.09
C PRO A 112 14.90 -9.76 13.90
N ASN A 113 15.84 -10.67 14.12
CA ASN A 113 16.48 -11.46 13.07
C ASN A 113 15.88 -12.85 12.88
N THR A 114 14.73 -13.13 13.49
CA THR A 114 13.99 -14.39 13.37
C THR A 114 12.59 -14.13 12.81
N TYR A 115 12.05 -15.13 12.12
CA TYR A 115 10.68 -15.07 11.58
C TYR A 115 9.65 -14.84 12.69
N GLU A 116 9.79 -15.54 13.83
CA GLU A 116 8.90 -15.45 14.98
C GLU A 116 8.94 -14.07 15.64
N GLY A 117 10.12 -13.48 15.76
CA GLY A 117 10.27 -12.12 16.29
C GLY A 117 9.67 -11.06 15.37
N LEU A 118 9.82 -11.26 14.07
CA LEU A 118 9.26 -10.33 13.07
C LEU A 118 7.73 -10.42 13.01
N ILE A 119 7.14 -11.63 12.96
CA ILE A 119 5.68 -11.79 12.82
C ILE A 119 4.91 -11.34 14.06
N ALA A 120 5.56 -11.21 15.20
CA ALA A 120 4.97 -10.68 16.44
C ALA A 120 4.76 -9.16 16.39
N LEU A 121 5.42 -8.45 15.45
CA LEU A 121 5.34 -7.00 15.34
C LEU A 121 4.06 -6.54 14.62
N PRO A 122 3.48 -5.39 15.02
CA PRO A 122 2.31 -4.82 14.36
C PRO A 122 2.51 -4.61 12.86
N GLY A 123 1.55 -5.09 12.05
CA GLY A 123 1.56 -4.91 10.60
C GLY A 123 2.52 -5.81 9.83
N ILE A 124 3.25 -6.70 10.49
CA ILE A 124 4.09 -7.71 9.86
C ILE A 124 3.32 -9.02 9.75
N GLY A 125 2.98 -9.40 8.53
CA GLY A 125 2.36 -10.69 8.21
C GLY A 125 3.37 -11.72 7.72
N GLU A 126 2.91 -12.94 7.41
CA GLU A 126 3.71 -14.08 6.94
C GLU A 126 4.71 -13.70 5.83
N TYR A 127 4.21 -12.95 4.81
CA TYR A 127 5.06 -12.52 3.70
C TYR A 127 6.19 -11.60 4.16
N THR A 128 5.85 -10.53 4.91
CA THR A 128 6.85 -9.54 5.34
C THR A 128 7.86 -10.15 6.30
N ALA A 129 7.43 -11.02 7.22
CA ALA A 129 8.33 -11.75 8.12
C ALA A 129 9.32 -12.62 7.32
N ALA A 130 8.83 -13.37 6.31
CA ALA A 130 9.67 -14.18 5.43
C ALA A 130 10.62 -13.33 4.58
N ALA A 131 10.13 -12.21 4.02
CA ALA A 131 10.94 -11.32 3.20
C ALA A 131 12.07 -10.68 4.01
N VAL A 132 11.75 -10.04 5.14
CA VAL A 132 12.76 -9.38 5.99
C VAL A 132 13.75 -10.39 6.54
N SER A 133 13.28 -11.53 7.08
CA SER A 133 14.19 -12.57 7.64
C SER A 133 15.13 -13.15 6.59
N SER A 134 14.67 -13.33 5.36
CA SER A 134 15.53 -13.86 4.29
C SER A 134 16.42 -12.81 3.64
N ILE A 135 15.90 -11.61 3.36
CA ILE A 135 16.65 -10.58 2.63
C ILE A 135 17.70 -9.90 3.54
N ALA A 136 17.32 -9.56 4.78
CA ALA A 136 18.22 -8.87 5.69
C ALA A 136 19.12 -9.81 6.51
N PHE A 137 18.70 -11.06 6.73
CA PHE A 137 19.39 -11.98 7.63
C PHE A 137 19.70 -13.35 7.03
N ASP A 138 19.42 -13.53 5.73
CA ASP A 138 19.62 -14.75 4.96
C ASP A 138 19.05 -16.03 5.63
N ARG A 139 17.91 -15.85 6.34
CA ARG A 139 17.21 -16.99 6.95
C ARG A 139 16.42 -17.74 5.87
N ASP A 140 16.41 -19.05 5.94
CA ASP A 140 15.82 -19.95 4.93
C ASP A 140 14.28 -19.96 4.95
N HIS A 141 13.67 -18.79 4.79
CA HIS A 141 12.23 -18.60 4.66
C HIS A 141 11.85 -18.15 3.26
N ALA A 142 11.02 -18.96 2.59
CA ALA A 142 10.54 -18.64 1.25
C ALA A 142 9.40 -17.62 1.29
N VAL A 143 9.39 -16.66 0.36
CA VAL A 143 8.31 -15.69 0.20
C VAL A 143 7.21 -16.21 -0.73
N LEU A 144 5.99 -15.69 -0.54
CA LEU A 144 4.86 -15.95 -1.43
C LEU A 144 4.08 -14.66 -1.65
N ASP A 145 4.51 -13.83 -2.62
CA ASP A 145 3.78 -12.66 -3.11
C ASP A 145 3.00 -12.98 -4.40
N GLY A 146 2.28 -12.02 -4.95
CA GLY A 146 1.55 -12.20 -6.20
C GLY A 146 2.42 -12.56 -7.42
N ASN A 147 3.70 -12.16 -7.43
CA ASN A 147 4.66 -12.51 -8.48
C ASN A 147 5.10 -13.96 -8.33
N VAL A 148 5.48 -14.36 -7.12
CA VAL A 148 5.89 -15.73 -6.80
C VAL A 148 4.73 -16.73 -7.03
N VAL A 149 3.51 -16.40 -6.59
CA VAL A 149 2.29 -17.18 -6.87
C VAL A 149 2.16 -17.42 -8.37
N ARG A 150 2.28 -16.39 -9.18
CA ARG A 150 2.15 -16.50 -10.65
C ARG A 150 3.25 -17.37 -11.25
N VAL A 151 4.50 -17.17 -10.83
CA VAL A 151 5.63 -18.00 -11.29
C VAL A 151 5.40 -19.45 -10.94
N LEU A 152 5.05 -19.76 -9.69
CA LEU A 152 4.82 -21.13 -9.23
C LEU A 152 3.61 -21.80 -9.90
N CYS A 153 2.49 -21.08 -10.05
CA CYS A 153 1.32 -21.62 -10.76
C CYS A 153 1.67 -22.00 -12.19
N ARG A 154 2.48 -21.19 -12.90
CA ARG A 154 2.90 -21.52 -14.26
C ARG A 154 3.99 -22.60 -14.31
N LEU A 155 5.00 -22.50 -13.44
CA LEU A 155 6.10 -23.48 -13.36
C LEU A 155 5.58 -24.89 -13.13
N LEU A 156 4.66 -25.05 -12.17
CA LEU A 156 4.13 -26.33 -11.71
C LEU A 156 2.78 -26.71 -12.33
N ARG A 157 2.19 -25.83 -13.18
CA ARG A 157 0.86 -25.98 -13.76
C ARG A 157 -0.21 -26.20 -12.67
N ILE A 158 -0.29 -25.27 -11.70
CA ILE A 158 -1.34 -25.29 -10.67
C ILE A 158 -2.54 -24.50 -11.21
N GLU A 159 -3.64 -25.20 -11.48
CA GLU A 159 -4.84 -24.64 -12.11
C GLU A 159 -5.89 -24.19 -11.09
N GLU A 160 -5.76 -24.62 -9.84
CA GLU A 160 -6.67 -24.28 -8.75
C GLU A 160 -6.51 -22.80 -8.33
N ASP A 161 -7.59 -22.25 -7.77
CA ASP A 161 -7.58 -20.88 -7.24
C ASP A 161 -6.53 -20.72 -6.14
N PRO A 162 -5.48 -19.89 -6.33
CA PRO A 162 -4.39 -19.70 -5.37
C PRO A 162 -4.84 -19.07 -4.04
N ARG A 163 -6.08 -18.53 -3.97
CA ARG A 163 -6.65 -17.95 -2.74
C ARG A 163 -7.28 -19.02 -1.84
N ARG A 164 -7.50 -20.24 -2.34
CA ARG A 164 -7.97 -21.35 -1.49
C ARG A 164 -6.88 -21.76 -0.52
N ALA A 165 -7.23 -22.02 0.73
CA ALA A 165 -6.28 -22.37 1.78
C ALA A 165 -5.37 -23.55 1.40
N ALA A 166 -5.94 -24.63 0.83
CA ALA A 166 -5.18 -25.79 0.38
C ALA A 166 -4.15 -25.43 -0.71
N THR A 167 -4.56 -24.65 -1.71
CA THR A 167 -3.66 -24.20 -2.80
C THR A 167 -2.58 -23.27 -2.27
N LYS A 168 -2.94 -22.35 -1.34
CA LYS A 168 -1.95 -21.46 -0.68
C LYS A 168 -0.90 -22.29 0.06
N THR A 169 -1.32 -23.29 0.85
CA THR A 169 -0.40 -24.21 1.57
C THR A 169 0.50 -24.96 0.59
N GLN A 170 -0.03 -25.46 -0.51
CA GLN A 170 0.75 -26.12 -1.57
C GLN A 170 1.80 -25.18 -2.17
N LEU A 171 1.44 -23.92 -2.48
CA LEU A 171 2.35 -22.92 -3.03
C LEU A 171 3.46 -22.53 -2.04
N ILE A 172 3.13 -22.36 -0.75
CA ILE A 172 4.13 -22.12 0.31
C ILE A 172 5.11 -23.28 0.37
N SER A 173 4.63 -24.53 0.43
CA SER A 173 5.46 -25.71 0.45
C SER A 173 6.35 -25.82 -0.79
N ALA A 174 5.80 -25.54 -1.97
CA ALA A 174 6.56 -25.53 -3.21
C ALA A 174 7.67 -24.47 -3.23
N SER A 175 7.34 -23.24 -2.76
CA SER A 175 8.31 -22.15 -2.66
C SER A 175 9.45 -22.52 -1.71
N GLN A 176 9.12 -23.11 -0.53
CA GLN A 176 10.11 -23.54 0.45
C GLN A 176 11.02 -24.67 -0.06
N ARG A 177 10.47 -25.61 -0.82
CA ARG A 177 11.27 -26.70 -1.44
C ARG A 177 12.21 -26.20 -2.53
N LEU A 178 11.81 -25.17 -3.27
CA LEU A 178 12.65 -24.55 -4.30
C LEU A 178 13.73 -23.62 -3.72
N LEU A 179 13.53 -23.10 -2.52
CA LEU A 179 14.46 -22.18 -1.88
C LEU A 179 15.90 -22.72 -1.87
N GLN A 180 16.87 -21.87 -2.22
CA GLN A 180 18.29 -22.21 -2.09
C GLN A 180 18.75 -21.93 -0.67
N PRO A 181 19.06 -22.95 0.14
CA PRO A 181 19.59 -22.74 1.50
C PRO A 181 20.88 -21.92 1.50
N GLY A 182 21.02 -21.01 2.47
CA GLY A 182 22.15 -20.10 2.63
C GLY A 182 22.25 -19.00 1.55
N ARG A 183 21.21 -18.86 0.70
CA ARG A 183 21.06 -17.77 -0.28
C ARG A 183 19.60 -17.39 -0.45
N ALA A 184 18.87 -17.41 0.66
CA ALA A 184 17.43 -17.21 0.68
C ALA A 184 17.05 -15.80 0.20
N GLY A 185 17.80 -14.77 0.60
CA GLY A 185 17.59 -13.40 0.18
C GLY A 185 17.68 -13.21 -1.34
N ASP A 186 18.76 -13.70 -1.96
CA ASP A 186 18.94 -13.65 -3.43
C ASP A 186 17.86 -14.46 -4.16
N PHE A 187 17.52 -15.63 -3.64
CA PHE A 187 16.53 -16.51 -4.25
C PHE A 187 15.15 -15.87 -4.26
N ASN A 188 14.69 -15.35 -3.11
CA ASN A 188 13.39 -14.71 -2.97
C ASN A 188 13.28 -13.47 -3.85
N GLN A 189 14.28 -12.61 -3.83
CA GLN A 189 14.33 -11.43 -4.71
C GLN A 189 14.36 -11.86 -6.19
N GLY A 190 15.09 -12.93 -6.54
CA GLY A 190 15.12 -13.49 -7.88
C GLY A 190 13.76 -13.99 -8.35
N MET A 191 13.01 -14.66 -7.50
CA MET A 191 11.64 -15.12 -7.78
C MET A 191 10.69 -13.95 -8.03
N MET A 192 10.74 -12.93 -7.17
CA MET A 192 9.91 -11.72 -7.33
C MET A 192 10.29 -10.94 -8.60
N GLU A 193 11.58 -10.78 -8.89
CA GLU A 193 12.08 -10.10 -10.07
C GLU A 193 11.72 -10.84 -11.36
N LEU A 194 11.82 -12.17 -11.37
CA LEU A 194 11.40 -13.04 -12.48
C LEU A 194 9.90 -12.83 -12.78
N GLY A 195 9.07 -12.81 -11.73
CA GLY A 195 7.65 -12.52 -11.85
C GLY A 195 7.36 -11.12 -12.38
N ALA A 196 8.07 -10.12 -11.88
CA ALA A 196 7.85 -8.72 -12.25
C ALA A 196 8.27 -8.41 -13.71
N ARG A 197 9.35 -9.00 -14.21
CA ARG A 197 9.97 -8.62 -15.48
C ARG A 197 9.86 -9.64 -16.60
N VAL A 198 9.85 -10.92 -16.30
CA VAL A 198 9.83 -11.99 -17.30
C VAL A 198 8.48 -12.71 -17.32
N CYS A 199 8.07 -13.29 -16.20
CA CYS A 199 6.81 -14.01 -16.08
C CYS A 199 5.64 -13.06 -15.78
N THR A 200 5.47 -12.04 -16.62
CA THR A 200 4.45 -10.98 -16.43
C THR A 200 3.01 -11.49 -16.57
N PRO A 201 2.01 -10.76 -16.02
CA PRO A 201 0.62 -11.25 -16.01
C PRO A 201 0.01 -11.49 -17.39
N GLN A 202 0.24 -10.58 -18.35
CA GLN A 202 -0.44 -10.57 -19.65
C GLN A 202 0.47 -10.95 -20.80
N LYS A 203 1.75 -10.56 -20.76
CA LYS A 203 2.71 -10.77 -21.86
C LYS A 203 4.02 -11.34 -21.30
N PRO A 204 4.05 -12.62 -20.88
CA PRO A 204 5.26 -13.23 -20.35
C PRO A 204 6.30 -13.43 -21.46
N HIS A 205 7.55 -13.14 -21.13
CA HIS A 205 8.69 -13.30 -22.05
C HIS A 205 9.26 -14.73 -21.95
N CYS A 206 8.44 -15.74 -22.31
CA CYS A 206 8.76 -17.16 -22.16
C CYS A 206 10.00 -17.61 -22.94
N HIS A 207 10.35 -16.92 -24.05
CA HIS A 207 11.51 -17.27 -24.88
C HIS A 207 12.83 -16.91 -24.21
N THR A 208 12.85 -15.86 -23.37
CA THR A 208 14.03 -15.41 -22.64
C THR A 208 14.00 -15.81 -21.16
N CYS A 209 13.00 -16.61 -20.76
CA CYS A 209 12.85 -17.03 -19.38
C CYS A 209 13.98 -18.01 -18.97
N PRO A 210 14.77 -17.69 -17.91
CA PRO A 210 15.89 -18.53 -17.48
C PRO A 210 15.46 -19.94 -17.07
N VAL A 211 14.24 -20.09 -16.59
CA VAL A 211 13.65 -21.36 -16.14
C VAL A 211 12.62 -21.90 -17.13
N GLY A 212 12.56 -21.35 -18.34
CA GLY A 212 11.55 -21.66 -19.33
C GLY A 212 11.56 -23.11 -19.83
N ALA A 213 12.71 -23.79 -19.81
CA ALA A 213 12.84 -25.21 -20.14
C ALA A 213 12.18 -26.14 -19.09
N LEU A 214 12.02 -25.65 -17.87
CA LEU A 214 11.46 -26.38 -16.73
C LEU A 214 9.97 -26.05 -16.51
N CYS A 215 9.41 -25.10 -17.27
CA CYS A 215 8.08 -24.55 -17.03
C CYS A 215 6.99 -25.40 -17.69
N ARG A 216 6.15 -26.05 -16.88
CA ARG A 216 5.06 -26.92 -17.38
C ARG A 216 3.98 -26.12 -18.13
N ALA A 217 3.60 -24.93 -17.67
CA ALA A 217 2.64 -24.12 -18.41
C ALA A 217 3.13 -23.74 -19.80
N LYS A 218 4.42 -23.47 -19.98
CA LYS A 218 5.00 -23.20 -21.30
C LYS A 218 5.01 -24.45 -22.20
N ALA A 219 5.23 -25.62 -21.61
CA ALA A 219 5.33 -26.87 -22.37
C ALA A 219 3.96 -27.48 -22.72
N GLU A 220 2.95 -27.29 -21.85
CA GLU A 220 1.71 -28.07 -21.87
C GLU A 220 0.45 -27.22 -22.16
N LEU A 221 0.56 -25.86 -22.17
CA LEU A 221 -0.59 -24.98 -22.40
C LEU A 221 -0.38 -24.10 -23.63
N ASP A 222 -1.43 -23.93 -24.42
CA ASP A 222 -1.43 -23.01 -25.57
C ASP A 222 -1.24 -21.54 -25.10
N ASP A 223 -1.83 -21.19 -23.95
CA ASP A 223 -1.69 -19.88 -23.34
C ASP A 223 -1.31 -19.96 -21.85
N PRO A 224 -0.03 -19.77 -21.49
CA PRO A 224 0.40 -19.72 -20.11
C PRO A 224 -0.22 -18.59 -19.27
N THR A 225 -0.85 -17.58 -19.89
CA THR A 225 -1.48 -16.46 -19.18
C THR A 225 -2.83 -16.82 -18.56
N SER A 226 -3.39 -17.98 -18.91
CA SER A 226 -4.53 -18.58 -18.21
C SER A 226 -4.25 -18.86 -16.73
N LEU A 227 -2.96 -18.99 -16.36
CA LEU A 227 -2.52 -19.16 -14.96
C LEU A 227 -1.87 -17.90 -14.40
N PRO A 228 -2.07 -17.63 -13.10
CA PRO A 228 -2.93 -18.35 -12.13
C PRO A 228 -4.42 -18.12 -12.41
N PHE A 229 -5.26 -19.02 -11.92
CA PHE A 229 -6.72 -18.86 -11.97
C PHE A 229 -7.14 -17.48 -11.43
N LYS A 230 -8.06 -16.85 -12.16
CA LYS A 230 -8.63 -15.54 -11.80
C LYS A 230 -10.14 -15.67 -11.72
N ALA A 231 -10.70 -15.51 -10.52
CA ALA A 231 -12.14 -15.39 -10.41
C ALA A 231 -12.65 -14.12 -11.12
N PRO A 232 -13.87 -14.14 -11.64
CA PRO A 232 -14.52 -12.96 -12.19
C PRO A 232 -14.47 -11.79 -11.19
N LYS A 233 -14.17 -10.59 -11.68
CA LYS A 233 -14.22 -9.40 -10.85
C LYS A 233 -15.67 -9.07 -10.52
N LYS A 234 -15.99 -8.89 -9.24
CA LYS A 234 -17.26 -8.30 -8.82
C LYS A 234 -17.27 -6.82 -9.18
N GLU A 235 -18.41 -6.32 -9.61
CA GLU A 235 -18.60 -4.88 -9.75
C GLU A 235 -18.41 -4.19 -8.41
N LYS A 236 -17.76 -3.04 -8.47
CA LYS A 236 -17.52 -2.23 -7.27
C LYS A 236 -18.60 -1.17 -7.15
N PRO A 237 -19.20 -0.99 -5.98
CA PRO A 237 -20.14 0.09 -5.77
C PRO A 237 -19.45 1.44 -5.99
N HIS A 238 -20.22 2.39 -6.48
CA HIS A 238 -19.81 3.77 -6.68
C HIS A 238 -20.65 4.70 -5.83
N TYR A 239 -20.00 5.65 -5.12
CA TYR A 239 -20.68 6.58 -4.23
C TYR A 239 -20.34 8.03 -4.60
N PRO A 240 -21.36 8.90 -4.78
CA PRO A 240 -21.15 10.34 -4.75
C PRO A 240 -20.89 10.78 -3.30
N VAL A 241 -19.89 11.64 -3.12
CA VAL A 241 -19.46 12.17 -1.82
C VAL A 241 -19.41 13.68 -1.91
N ALA A 242 -20.03 14.38 -0.95
CA ALA A 242 -19.92 15.82 -0.81
C ALA A 242 -18.84 16.18 0.21
N ALA A 243 -17.96 17.13 -0.11
CA ALA A 243 -16.95 17.67 0.79
C ALA A 243 -17.00 19.21 0.81
N GLY A 244 -16.92 19.81 1.97
CA GLY A 244 -17.10 21.26 2.13
C GLY A 244 -15.80 22.01 2.34
N LEU A 245 -15.45 22.89 1.40
CA LEU A 245 -14.49 23.95 1.67
C LEU A 245 -15.22 25.05 2.45
N THR A 246 -15.30 24.85 3.77
CA THR A 246 -16.06 25.75 4.66
C THR A 246 -15.15 26.86 5.16
N TRP A 247 -15.51 28.09 4.87
CA TRP A 247 -14.72 29.28 5.17
C TRP A 247 -15.25 30.06 6.36
N LYS A 248 -14.31 30.51 7.21
CA LYS A 248 -14.53 31.48 8.29
C LYS A 248 -13.48 32.59 8.15
N GLY A 249 -13.84 33.70 7.55
CA GLY A 249 -12.86 34.69 7.09
C GLY A 249 -11.92 34.08 6.07
N ASP A 250 -10.62 34.15 6.31
CA ASP A 250 -9.56 33.65 5.42
C ASP A 250 -9.12 32.20 5.77
N GLN A 251 -9.78 31.58 6.72
CA GLN A 251 -9.45 30.21 7.16
C GLN A 251 -10.46 29.19 6.62
N VAL A 252 -9.98 28.03 6.26
CA VAL A 252 -10.78 26.87 5.83
C VAL A 252 -10.80 25.80 6.92
N LEU A 253 -11.96 25.16 7.07
CA LEU A 253 -12.14 24.07 8.02
C LEU A 253 -11.55 22.76 7.49
N ILE A 254 -10.80 22.09 8.32
CA ILE A 254 -10.39 20.70 8.12
C ILE A 254 -10.77 19.85 9.34
N ALA A 255 -11.08 18.58 9.14
CA ALA A 255 -11.36 17.63 10.18
C ALA A 255 -10.44 16.41 10.09
N GLN A 256 -10.09 15.84 11.25
CA GLN A 256 -9.25 14.65 11.30
C GLN A 256 -10.12 13.40 11.44
N ARG A 257 -9.93 12.44 10.56
CA ARG A 257 -10.66 11.17 10.59
C ARG A 257 -10.32 10.34 11.83
N PRO A 258 -11.32 9.65 12.43
CA PRO A 258 -11.07 8.74 13.54
C PRO A 258 -10.03 7.68 13.18
N ARG A 259 -9.16 7.34 14.14
CA ARG A 259 -8.01 6.42 13.92
C ARG A 259 -8.41 5.03 13.44
N ASP A 260 -9.54 4.52 13.91
CA ASP A 260 -9.96 3.14 13.62
C ASP A 260 -10.74 3.01 12.29
N GLY A 261 -10.99 4.14 11.62
CA GLY A 261 -11.68 4.19 10.34
C GLY A 261 -10.77 4.05 9.12
N MET A 262 -11.41 3.98 7.95
CA MET A 262 -10.71 4.07 6.66
C MET A 262 -10.02 5.43 6.56
N LEU A 263 -8.75 5.46 6.12
CA LEU A 263 -7.91 6.67 6.06
C LEU A 263 -7.73 7.36 7.43
N GLY A 264 -7.88 6.61 8.52
CA GLY A 264 -7.82 7.14 9.88
C GLY A 264 -6.56 7.93 10.17
N GLY A 265 -6.72 9.03 10.92
CA GLY A 265 -5.65 9.96 11.27
C GLY A 265 -5.29 10.98 10.19
N LEU A 266 -5.83 10.84 8.96
CA LEU A 266 -5.68 11.86 7.92
C LEU A 266 -6.68 13.01 8.16
N TRP A 267 -6.30 14.16 7.63
CA TRP A 267 -7.16 15.33 7.56
C TRP A 267 -7.95 15.35 6.24
N GLU A 268 -9.15 15.86 6.28
CA GLU A 268 -10.02 15.96 5.12
C GLU A 268 -10.85 17.25 5.16
N PHE A 269 -11.44 17.62 4.03
CA PHE A 269 -12.54 18.57 4.05
C PHE A 269 -13.79 17.84 4.54
N PRO A 270 -14.44 18.32 5.63
CA PRO A 270 -15.60 17.63 6.23
C PRO A 270 -16.72 17.37 5.24
N GLY A 271 -17.36 16.22 5.37
CA GLY A 271 -18.45 15.79 4.51
C GLY A 271 -18.57 14.29 4.42
N GLY A 272 -19.46 13.80 3.56
CA GLY A 272 -19.71 12.37 3.51
C GLY A 272 -20.46 11.87 2.28
N LYS A 273 -20.97 10.65 2.36
CA LYS A 273 -21.70 10.01 1.26
C LYS A 273 -23.08 10.61 1.11
N ARG A 274 -23.43 10.95 -0.13
CA ARG A 274 -24.77 11.38 -0.47
C ARG A 274 -25.76 10.21 -0.34
N GLU A 275 -26.85 10.43 0.37
CA GLU A 275 -27.95 9.49 0.50
C GLU A 275 -28.91 9.56 -0.69
N GLU A 276 -29.80 8.56 -0.84
CA GLU A 276 -30.78 8.53 -1.91
C GLU A 276 -31.82 9.64 -1.73
N GLY A 277 -32.08 10.40 -2.80
CA GLY A 277 -33.00 11.53 -2.79
C GLY A 277 -32.43 12.85 -2.26
N GLU A 278 -31.22 12.85 -1.75
CA GLU A 278 -30.53 14.01 -1.20
C GLU A 278 -29.76 14.78 -2.30
N SER A 279 -29.77 16.09 -2.30
CA SER A 279 -28.85 16.91 -3.10
C SER A 279 -27.46 16.94 -2.47
N LEU A 280 -26.42 17.34 -3.20
CA LEU A 280 -25.07 17.49 -2.64
C LEU A 280 -25.00 18.54 -1.53
N GLN A 281 -25.80 19.60 -1.66
CA GLN A 281 -25.90 20.66 -0.65
C GLN A 281 -26.58 20.20 0.64
N GLU A 282 -27.64 19.41 0.54
CA GLU A 282 -28.32 18.80 1.70
C GLU A 282 -27.40 17.81 2.39
N CYS A 283 -26.72 16.97 1.61
CA CYS A 283 -25.73 16.03 2.13
C CYS A 283 -24.66 16.76 2.96
N LEU A 284 -24.05 17.80 2.41
CA LEU A 284 -23.01 18.52 3.12
C LEU A 284 -23.51 19.18 4.41
N ARG A 285 -24.73 19.77 4.40
CA ARG A 285 -25.32 20.35 5.64
C ARG A 285 -25.58 19.28 6.70
N ARG A 286 -26.10 18.11 6.31
CA ARG A 286 -26.36 16.98 7.21
C ARG A 286 -25.06 16.49 7.84
N GLU A 287 -24.03 16.20 7.03
CA GLU A 287 -22.74 15.67 7.49
C GLU A 287 -22.02 16.66 8.43
N ILE A 288 -22.01 17.96 8.11
CA ILE A 288 -21.42 18.99 9.00
C ILE A 288 -22.15 19.06 10.34
N ARG A 289 -23.49 18.91 10.35
CA ARG A 289 -24.26 18.90 11.59
C ARG A 289 -23.98 17.63 12.41
N GLU A 290 -23.91 16.47 11.75
CA GLU A 290 -23.67 15.19 12.40
C GLU A 290 -22.24 15.07 12.95
N GLU A 291 -21.24 15.52 12.20
CA GLU A 291 -19.84 15.36 12.58
C GLU A 291 -19.31 16.48 13.48
N LEU A 292 -19.83 17.70 13.34
CA LEU A 292 -19.25 18.91 13.92
C LEU A 292 -20.24 19.84 14.63
N ASP A 293 -21.57 19.58 14.59
CA ASP A 293 -22.64 20.31 15.31
C ASP A 293 -22.66 21.84 15.08
N PHE A 294 -22.50 22.31 13.84
CA PHE A 294 -22.60 23.72 13.53
C PHE A 294 -23.29 23.98 12.19
N GLU A 295 -23.61 25.28 11.92
CA GLU A 295 -24.39 25.67 10.76
C GLU A 295 -23.51 26.30 9.66
N ILE A 296 -23.80 25.91 8.41
CA ILE A 296 -23.15 26.42 7.22
C ILE A 296 -24.16 26.88 6.15
N GLU A 297 -23.74 27.82 5.36
CA GLU A 297 -24.36 28.13 4.07
C GLU A 297 -23.57 27.44 2.97
N VAL A 298 -24.23 26.59 2.20
CA VAL A 298 -23.58 25.80 1.14
C VAL A 298 -23.83 26.47 -0.19
N GLY A 299 -22.76 26.71 -0.95
CA GLY A 299 -22.74 27.28 -2.28
C GLY A 299 -22.68 26.23 -3.39
N GLU A 300 -21.90 26.55 -4.41
CA GLU A 300 -21.82 25.74 -5.62
C GLU A 300 -20.71 24.68 -5.56
N VAL A 301 -20.81 23.71 -6.46
CA VAL A 301 -19.74 22.72 -6.68
C VAL A 301 -18.57 23.39 -7.38
N LEU A 302 -17.42 23.40 -6.74
CA LEU A 302 -16.18 23.98 -7.27
C LEU A 302 -15.49 23.02 -8.24
N CYS A 303 -15.44 21.74 -7.89
CA CYS A 303 -14.88 20.68 -8.72
C CYS A 303 -15.37 19.28 -8.30
N SER A 304 -15.11 18.31 -9.16
CA SER A 304 -15.31 16.90 -8.86
C SER A 304 -14.04 16.09 -9.09
N VAL A 305 -13.81 15.08 -8.25
CA VAL A 305 -12.63 14.22 -8.30
C VAL A 305 -13.08 12.77 -8.24
N ASP A 306 -12.84 12.02 -9.32
CA ASP A 306 -13.02 10.56 -9.30
C ASP A 306 -11.84 9.88 -8.61
N HIS A 307 -12.17 8.97 -7.69
CA HIS A 307 -11.17 8.17 -6.99
C HIS A 307 -11.65 6.74 -6.79
N ALA A 308 -10.77 5.76 -7.06
CA ALA A 308 -11.06 4.34 -6.89
C ALA A 308 -10.27 3.76 -5.72
N TYR A 309 -11.00 3.17 -4.77
CA TYR A 309 -10.45 2.34 -3.70
C TYR A 309 -10.48 0.86 -4.08
N SER A 310 -9.92 0.01 -3.22
CA SER A 310 -9.87 -1.44 -3.48
C SER A 310 -11.26 -2.08 -3.60
N HIS A 311 -12.25 -1.59 -2.84
CA HIS A 311 -13.58 -2.21 -2.70
C HIS A 311 -14.72 -1.38 -3.28
N PHE A 312 -14.52 -0.10 -3.54
CA PHE A 312 -15.50 0.83 -4.10
C PHE A 312 -14.81 1.98 -4.84
N SER A 313 -15.59 2.81 -5.51
CA SER A 313 -15.14 4.08 -6.09
C SER A 313 -16.03 5.23 -5.61
N ILE A 314 -15.50 6.44 -5.68
CA ILE A 314 -16.23 7.67 -5.35
C ILE A 314 -16.07 8.70 -6.45
N THR A 315 -17.05 9.57 -6.60
CA THR A 315 -16.88 10.92 -7.12
C THR A 315 -17.04 11.89 -5.96
N LEU A 316 -15.94 12.52 -5.56
CA LEU A 316 -15.93 13.55 -4.51
C LEU A 316 -16.24 14.89 -5.16
N TYR A 317 -17.32 15.51 -4.74
CA TYR A 317 -17.73 16.86 -5.12
C TYR A 317 -17.31 17.83 -4.02
N ALA A 318 -16.41 18.73 -4.35
CA ALA A 318 -15.99 19.80 -3.45
C ALA A 318 -16.92 21.00 -3.62
N LEU A 319 -17.58 21.42 -2.57
CA LEU A 319 -18.51 22.54 -2.56
C LEU A 319 -17.92 23.71 -1.76
N SER A 320 -18.18 24.93 -2.23
CA SER A 320 -17.96 26.11 -1.40
C SER A 320 -18.96 26.15 -0.27
N ALA A 321 -18.53 26.54 0.93
CA ALA A 321 -19.42 26.73 2.06
C ALA A 321 -18.91 27.86 2.96
N ARG A 322 -19.84 28.55 3.65
CA ARG A 322 -19.55 29.61 4.61
C ARG A 322 -20.03 29.22 5.99
N TYR A 323 -19.19 29.42 6.99
CA TYR A 323 -19.55 29.31 8.39
C TYR A 323 -20.62 30.36 8.75
N LYS A 324 -21.70 29.93 9.41
CA LYS A 324 -22.83 30.83 9.81
C LYS A 324 -22.89 31.03 11.31
N GLY A 325 -22.41 30.10 12.10
CA GLY A 325 -22.47 30.19 13.55
C GLY A 325 -22.44 28.82 14.23
N GLY A 326 -22.34 28.84 15.54
CA GLY A 326 -22.13 27.65 16.37
C GLY A 326 -20.64 27.47 16.71
N GLU A 327 -20.35 26.58 17.62
CA GLU A 327 -18.97 26.20 17.93
C GLU A 327 -18.75 24.75 17.48
N PRO A 328 -17.84 24.49 16.52
CA PRO A 328 -17.62 23.13 16.07
C PRO A 328 -17.21 22.20 17.21
N LYS A 329 -17.75 20.97 17.21
CA LYS A 329 -17.46 19.92 18.18
C LYS A 329 -17.00 18.67 17.44
N ALA A 330 -15.97 18.01 17.93
CA ALA A 330 -15.52 16.73 17.39
C ALA A 330 -16.50 15.62 17.81
N ILE A 331 -17.55 15.36 17.01
CA ILE A 331 -18.55 14.31 17.24
C ILE A 331 -18.25 13.10 16.38
N GLY A 332 -18.17 13.28 15.06
CA GLY A 332 -17.86 12.24 14.07
C GLY A 332 -16.39 12.19 13.65
N CYS A 333 -15.59 13.20 14.01
CA CYS A 333 -14.17 13.30 13.73
C CYS A 333 -13.32 13.20 15.01
N ALA A 334 -12.01 13.01 14.87
CA ALA A 334 -11.07 12.94 16.00
C ALA A 334 -10.62 14.33 16.47
N ASP A 335 -10.50 15.27 15.54
CA ASP A 335 -10.09 16.66 15.78
C ASP A 335 -10.61 17.54 14.63
N TRP A 336 -10.63 18.86 14.80
CA TRP A 336 -10.93 19.81 13.74
C TRP A 336 -10.14 21.09 13.91
N ARG A 337 -9.87 21.80 12.79
CA ARG A 337 -9.09 23.05 12.82
C ARG A 337 -9.57 24.03 11.75
N TRP A 338 -9.51 25.30 12.07
CA TRP A 338 -9.49 26.38 11.11
C TRP A 338 -8.05 26.67 10.74
N VAL A 339 -7.70 26.57 9.46
CA VAL A 339 -6.32 26.72 8.98
C VAL A 339 -6.31 27.69 7.79
N TYR A 340 -5.21 28.40 7.62
CA TYR A 340 -5.01 29.17 6.39
C TYR A 340 -4.64 28.23 5.24
N PRO A 341 -4.98 28.60 3.98
CA PRO A 341 -4.69 27.77 2.80
C PRO A 341 -3.22 27.33 2.66
N GLU A 342 -2.30 28.18 3.06
CA GLU A 342 -0.85 27.92 3.06
C GLU A 342 -0.43 26.83 4.08
N GLU A 343 -1.18 26.68 5.16
CA GLU A 343 -0.92 25.68 6.21
C GLU A 343 -1.41 24.27 5.80
N LEU A 344 -2.22 24.12 4.76
CA LEU A 344 -2.74 22.83 4.30
C LEU A 344 -1.64 21.84 3.93
N ASP A 345 -0.45 22.34 3.57
CA ASP A 345 0.69 21.49 3.27
C ASP A 345 1.34 20.86 4.52
N ASP A 346 1.02 21.32 5.72
CA ASP A 346 1.52 20.75 6.98
C ASP A 346 0.72 19.48 7.39
N PHE A 347 -0.45 19.27 6.78
CA PHE A 347 -1.36 18.18 7.11
C PHE A 347 -1.33 17.07 6.06
N ALA A 348 -1.49 15.81 6.51
CA ALA A 348 -1.62 14.67 5.62
C ALA A 348 -3.08 14.49 5.16
N PHE A 349 -3.34 14.53 3.87
CA PHE A 349 -4.66 14.39 3.27
C PHE A 349 -4.79 13.10 2.43
N PRO A 350 -6.03 12.58 2.24
CA PRO A 350 -6.31 11.62 1.19
C PRO A 350 -5.98 12.19 -0.20
N ARG A 351 -5.68 11.30 -1.13
CA ARG A 351 -5.36 11.72 -2.52
C ARG A 351 -6.49 12.49 -3.20
N SER A 352 -7.75 12.19 -2.87
CA SER A 352 -8.92 12.92 -3.36
C SER A 352 -8.87 14.38 -2.94
N ASP A 353 -8.64 14.63 -1.66
CA ASP A 353 -8.59 15.97 -1.07
C ASP A 353 -7.38 16.76 -1.55
N ARG A 354 -6.23 16.10 -1.71
CA ARG A 354 -5.04 16.73 -2.33
C ARG A 354 -5.33 17.26 -3.74
N LYS A 355 -6.07 16.51 -4.54
CA LYS A 355 -6.49 16.99 -5.88
C LYS A 355 -7.43 18.20 -5.79
N VAL A 356 -8.30 18.25 -4.78
CA VAL A 356 -9.15 19.44 -4.54
C VAL A 356 -8.28 20.63 -4.16
N ILE A 357 -7.33 20.45 -3.23
CA ILE A 357 -6.37 21.51 -2.83
C ILE A 357 -5.60 22.03 -4.04
N GLU A 358 -5.04 21.14 -4.87
CA GLU A 358 -4.31 21.49 -6.09
C GLU A 358 -5.19 22.28 -7.07
N PHE A 359 -6.44 21.83 -7.29
CA PHE A 359 -7.38 22.47 -8.18
C PHE A 359 -7.72 23.89 -7.74
N VAL A 360 -8.05 24.08 -6.45
CA VAL A 360 -8.41 25.42 -5.92
C VAL A 360 -7.19 26.33 -5.88
N ARG A 361 -6.01 25.82 -5.52
CA ARG A 361 -4.74 26.58 -5.53
C ARG A 361 -4.39 27.13 -6.91
N GLN A 362 -4.57 26.34 -7.97
CA GLN A 362 -4.30 26.76 -9.36
C GLN A 362 -5.25 27.87 -9.86
N ARG A 363 -6.47 27.93 -9.32
CA ARG A 363 -7.50 28.91 -9.71
C ARG A 363 -7.59 30.12 -8.78
N GLY A 364 -6.85 30.08 -7.68
CA GLY A 364 -6.89 31.08 -6.61
C GLY A 364 -7.99 30.77 -5.59
N TRP A 365 -7.61 30.77 -4.32
CA TRP A 365 -8.52 30.48 -3.19
C TRP A 365 -9.74 31.42 -3.13
N GLN A 366 -9.63 32.61 -3.70
CA GLN A 366 -10.73 33.59 -3.78
C GLN A 366 -11.97 33.06 -4.52
N LEU A 367 -11.81 32.12 -5.45
CA LEU A 367 -12.93 31.48 -6.16
C LEU A 367 -13.70 30.49 -5.26
N ALA A 368 -13.10 30.03 -4.19
CA ALA A 368 -13.74 29.16 -3.19
C ALA A 368 -14.39 29.96 -2.05
N LEU A 369 -14.11 31.27 -1.95
CA LEU A 369 -14.80 32.19 -1.07
C LEU A 369 -16.23 32.43 -1.62
N PHE A 370 -17.17 32.46 -0.72
CA PHE A 370 -18.59 32.70 -1.05
C PHE A 370 -18.84 34.10 -1.61
#